data_d29c32e79eb2757a8af9183352c93935
#
_entry.id   d29c32e79eb2757a8af9183352c93935
#
_cell.length_a   1.000
_cell.length_b   1.000
_cell.length_c   1.000
_cell.angle_alpha   90.00
_cell.angle_beta   90.00
_cell.angle_gamma   90.00
#
_symmetry.space_group_name_H-M   'P 1'
#
loop_
_entity.id
_entity.type
_entity.pdbx_description
1 polymer ?
#
loop_
_entity_poly.entity_id
_entity_poly.type
_entity_poly.pdbx_seq_one_letter_code
_entity_poly.pdbx_strand_id
1 'polypeptide(L)'
;MKRVFHIISKFDLGGAERVAANIAKSGNDDFEYHVVEVLRGDSSFTRGFLDELQSAGVTCHRSVMPAFHFHFIAERIAAMLFPFRFLLLWLRYRPDVVHAHTEVPDMCVWAISRVFPWMLRRVKLVRTIHNTCLWTGLKRFGRKVERFYQRHDANVAISQSVLD
;
A
#
# COMPACT_ATOMS: atom_id res chain seq x y z
N MET A 1 -6.44 -10.98 17.57
CA MET A 1 -5.62 -9.89 17.02
C MET A 1 -5.94 -9.74 15.55
N LYS A 2 -6.29 -8.54 15.08
CA LYS A 2 -6.60 -8.27 13.67
C LYS A 2 -5.32 -7.90 12.93
N ARG A 3 -5.16 -8.34 11.69
CA ARG A 3 -3.99 -8.06 10.86
C ARG A 3 -4.25 -6.92 9.90
N VAL A 4 -3.41 -5.89 9.99
CA VAL A 4 -3.47 -4.70 9.14
C VAL A 4 -2.26 -4.69 8.22
N PHE A 5 -2.52 -4.68 6.91
CA PHE A 5 -1.49 -4.60 5.88
C PHE A 5 -1.46 -3.20 5.28
N HIS A 6 -0.41 -2.44 5.60
CA HIS A 6 -0.12 -1.17 4.93
C HIS A 6 0.66 -1.44 3.66
N ILE A 7 0.10 -1.07 2.52
CA ILE A 7 0.79 -1.17 1.22
C ILE A 7 1.37 0.19 0.90
N ILE A 8 2.69 0.23 0.71
CA ILE A 8 3.47 1.43 0.38
C ILE A 8 4.23 1.24 -0.94
N SER A 9 4.64 2.33 -1.56
CA SER A 9 5.38 2.25 -2.82
C SER A 9 6.74 1.57 -2.64
N LYS A 10 7.53 2.00 -1.66
CA LYS A 10 8.83 1.42 -1.30
C LYS A 10 9.25 1.85 0.11
N PHE A 11 10.13 1.10 0.74
CA PHE A 11 10.76 1.53 1.99
C PHE A 11 11.80 2.61 1.69
N ASP A 12 11.34 3.85 1.63
CA ASP A 12 12.18 5.02 1.35
C ASP A 12 11.66 6.24 2.13
N LEU A 13 12.37 7.35 2.02
CA LEU A 13 12.00 8.59 2.69
C LEU A 13 10.90 9.31 1.90
N GLY A 14 9.65 9.08 2.28
CA GLY A 14 8.48 9.71 1.69
C GLY A 14 7.43 10.05 2.75
N GLY A 15 6.63 11.10 2.49
CA GLY A 15 5.58 11.50 3.42
C GLY A 15 4.52 10.42 3.65
N ALA A 16 4.11 9.75 2.59
CA ALA A 16 3.12 8.67 2.64
C ALA A 16 3.65 7.44 3.38
N GLU A 17 4.90 7.06 3.12
CA GLU A 17 5.59 5.97 3.79
C GLU A 17 5.76 6.26 5.28
N ARG A 18 6.07 7.50 5.64
CA ARG A 18 6.18 7.92 7.03
C ARG A 18 4.83 7.90 7.76
N VAL A 19 3.74 8.29 7.10
CA VAL A 19 2.39 8.18 7.67
C VAL A 19 2.03 6.71 7.92
N ALA A 20 2.26 5.83 6.95
CA ALA A 20 2.03 4.39 7.11
C ALA A 20 2.84 3.81 8.30
N ALA A 21 4.12 4.19 8.40
CA ALA A 21 5.01 3.77 9.48
C ALA A 21 4.52 4.27 10.85
N ASN A 22 4.11 5.53 10.95
CA ASN A 22 3.63 6.09 12.20
C ASN A 22 2.34 5.42 12.68
N ILE A 23 1.41 5.10 11.76
CA ILE A 23 0.21 4.33 12.09
C ILE A 23 0.61 2.92 12.58
N ALA A 24 1.49 2.24 11.85
CA ALA A 24 1.93 0.88 12.22
C ALA A 24 2.66 0.84 13.57
N LYS A 25 3.41 1.89 13.92
CA LYS A 25 4.12 2.01 15.21
C LYS A 25 3.24 2.51 16.35
N SER A 26 2.07 3.07 16.08
CA SER A 26 1.18 3.62 17.12
C SER A 26 0.70 2.59 18.13
N GLY A 27 0.92 1.32 17.84
CA GLY A 27 0.80 0.16 18.71
C GLY A 27 -0.54 0.05 19.44
N ASN A 28 -1.31 -0.97 19.08
CA ASN A 28 -2.45 -1.39 19.87
C ASN A 28 -2.41 -2.91 19.90
N ASP A 29 -2.50 -3.51 21.08
CA ASP A 29 -2.43 -4.95 21.29
C ASP A 29 -3.51 -5.74 20.53
N ASP A 30 -4.55 -5.04 20.05
CA ASP A 30 -5.60 -5.62 19.21
C ASP A 30 -5.18 -5.85 17.76
N PHE A 31 -4.08 -5.24 17.31
CA PHE A 31 -3.65 -5.25 15.91
C PHE A 31 -2.20 -5.76 15.73
N GLU A 32 -2.02 -6.58 14.71
CA GLU A 32 -0.72 -6.97 14.17
C GLU A 32 -0.48 -6.20 12.87
N TYR A 33 0.58 -5.39 12.84
CA TYR A 33 0.86 -4.53 11.70
C TYR A 33 1.92 -5.12 10.78
N HIS A 34 1.61 -5.09 9.49
CA HIS A 34 2.49 -5.47 8.39
C HIS A 34 2.64 -4.31 7.43
N VAL A 35 3.86 -4.03 6.99
CA VAL A 35 4.13 -3.06 5.92
C VAL A 35 4.69 -3.78 4.71
N VAL A 36 4.04 -3.60 3.56
CA VAL A 36 4.35 -4.30 2.30
C VAL A 36 4.77 -3.27 1.26
N GLU A 37 6.00 -3.32 0.79
CA GLU A 37 6.44 -2.48 -0.32
C GLU A 37 6.08 -3.10 -1.67
N VAL A 38 5.75 -2.27 -2.64
CA VAL A 38 5.45 -2.69 -4.02
C VAL A 38 6.72 -2.85 -4.83
N LEU A 39 7.59 -1.85 -4.81
CA LEU A 39 8.91 -1.85 -5.43
C LEU A 39 10.00 -1.85 -4.36
N ARG A 40 11.11 -2.53 -4.63
CA ARG A 40 12.20 -2.62 -3.67
C ARG A 40 12.88 -1.26 -3.47
N GLY A 41 12.78 -0.71 -2.27
CA GLY A 41 13.56 0.45 -1.86
C GLY A 41 15.03 0.07 -1.69
N ASP A 42 15.93 0.96 -2.13
CA ASP A 42 17.39 0.74 -2.10
C ASP A 42 18.16 2.05 -1.87
N SER A 43 17.56 2.95 -1.10
CA SER A 43 18.23 4.19 -0.70
C SER A 43 19.05 4.00 0.57
N SER A 44 19.90 4.98 0.89
CA SER A 44 20.64 5.01 2.17
C SER A 44 19.74 5.01 3.38
N PHE A 45 18.49 5.47 3.25
CA PHE A 45 17.49 5.55 4.32
C PHE A 45 16.76 4.22 4.55
N THR A 46 16.71 3.34 3.55
CA THR A 46 15.91 2.10 3.59
C THR A 46 16.24 1.23 4.80
N ARG A 47 17.53 1.05 5.10
CA ARG A 47 17.95 0.21 6.23
C ARG A 47 17.47 0.76 7.56
N GLY A 48 17.75 2.03 7.83
CA GLY A 48 17.31 2.67 9.07
C GLY A 48 15.79 2.68 9.24
N PHE A 49 15.05 2.83 8.14
CA PHE A 49 13.60 2.79 8.15
C PHE A 49 13.05 1.39 8.47
N LEU A 50 13.68 0.35 7.94
CA LEU A 50 13.34 -1.04 8.26
C LEU A 50 13.66 -1.38 9.72
N ASP A 51 14.84 -0.98 10.21
CA ASP A 51 15.25 -1.20 11.59
C ASP A 51 14.30 -0.50 12.57
N GLU A 52 13.87 0.72 12.25
CA GLU A 52 12.87 1.48 13.03
C GLU A 52 11.54 0.72 13.14
N LEU A 53 11.00 0.23 12.03
CA LEU A 53 9.75 -0.52 12.00
C LEU A 53 9.84 -1.85 12.73
N GLN A 54 10.90 -2.61 12.48
CA GLN A 54 11.13 -3.92 13.11
C GLN A 54 11.32 -3.81 14.62
N SER A 55 12.04 -2.78 15.06
CA SER A 55 12.21 -2.49 16.50
C SER A 55 10.88 -2.16 17.20
N ALA A 56 9.91 -1.64 16.47
CA ALA A 56 8.55 -1.38 16.93
C ALA A 56 7.61 -2.60 16.80
N GLY A 57 8.13 -3.78 16.44
CA GLY A 57 7.33 -5.01 16.29
C GLY A 57 6.54 -5.10 14.97
N VAL A 58 6.79 -4.22 14.00
CA VAL A 58 6.12 -4.22 12.71
C VAL A 58 6.77 -5.21 11.75
N THR A 59 5.98 -6.08 11.14
CA THR A 59 6.46 -7.03 10.15
C THR A 59 6.62 -6.36 8.78
N CYS A 60 7.85 -6.32 8.25
CA CYS A 60 8.16 -5.71 6.96
C CYS A 60 8.31 -6.74 5.85
N HIS A 61 7.59 -6.55 4.73
CA HIS A 61 7.63 -7.42 3.57
C HIS A 61 8.29 -6.70 2.39
N ARG A 62 9.56 -7.07 2.13
CA ARG A 62 10.36 -6.50 1.05
C ARG A 62 9.96 -7.05 -0.32
N SER A 63 9.92 -6.18 -1.33
CA SER A 63 9.72 -6.58 -2.71
C SER A 63 10.98 -7.22 -3.30
N VAL A 64 10.78 -8.17 -4.21
CA VAL A 64 11.86 -8.69 -5.08
C VAL A 64 12.04 -7.87 -6.35
N MET A 65 11.06 -6.99 -6.64
CA MET A 65 11.04 -6.19 -7.86
C MET A 65 11.83 -4.90 -7.68
N PRO A 66 12.95 -4.73 -8.38
CA PRO A 66 13.77 -3.53 -8.26
C PRO A 66 13.05 -2.30 -8.82
N ALA A 67 13.40 -1.12 -8.29
CA ALA A 67 13.00 0.15 -8.89
C ALA A 67 13.94 0.44 -10.07
N PHE A 68 13.43 0.29 -11.31
CA PHE A 68 14.19 0.63 -12.52
C PHE A 68 14.19 2.16 -12.78
N HIS A 69 15.11 2.62 -13.61
CA HIS A 69 15.18 4.03 -14.04
C HIS A 69 13.88 4.54 -14.70
N PHE A 70 13.12 3.66 -15.35
CA PHE A 70 11.81 3.96 -15.92
C PHE A 70 10.70 3.70 -14.90
N HIS A 71 10.60 4.56 -13.89
CA HIS A 71 9.67 4.41 -12.76
C HIS A 71 8.24 4.07 -13.19
N PHE A 72 7.69 4.76 -14.18
CA PHE A 72 6.30 4.54 -14.62
C PHE A 72 6.01 3.14 -15.18
N ILE A 73 6.97 2.54 -15.89
CA ILE A 73 6.81 1.18 -16.45
C ILE A 73 6.97 0.16 -15.33
N ALA A 74 7.99 0.32 -14.48
CA ALA A 74 8.24 -0.56 -13.35
C ALA A 74 7.06 -0.60 -12.38
N GLU A 75 6.47 0.55 -12.07
CA GLU A 75 5.30 0.66 -11.20
C GLU A 75 4.08 -0.09 -11.77
N ARG A 76 3.84 0.01 -13.08
CA ARG A 76 2.73 -0.69 -13.73
C ARG A 76 2.93 -2.20 -13.75
N ILE A 77 4.15 -2.66 -14.09
CA ILE A 77 4.48 -4.09 -14.07
C ILE A 77 4.38 -4.62 -12.64
N ALA A 78 4.92 -3.89 -11.66
CA ALA A 78 4.82 -4.24 -10.26
C ALA A 78 3.37 -4.34 -9.80
N ALA A 79 2.51 -3.38 -10.16
CA ALA A 79 1.09 -3.40 -9.82
C ALA A 79 0.35 -4.57 -10.48
N MET A 80 0.72 -4.95 -11.70
CA MET A 80 0.13 -6.11 -12.38
C MET A 80 0.55 -7.45 -11.76
N LEU A 81 1.79 -7.55 -11.29
CA LEU A 81 2.33 -8.77 -10.65
C LEU A 81 1.99 -8.85 -9.16
N PHE A 82 1.64 -7.73 -8.54
CA PHE A 82 1.36 -7.64 -7.11
C PHE A 82 0.26 -8.60 -6.63
N PRO A 83 -0.84 -8.87 -7.37
CA PRO A 83 -1.85 -9.83 -6.94
C PRO A 83 -1.30 -11.22 -6.63
N PHE A 84 -0.35 -11.71 -7.41
CA PHE A 84 0.26 -13.03 -7.20
C PHE A 84 1.15 -13.05 -5.95
N ARG A 85 1.91 -11.99 -5.74
CA ARG A 85 2.70 -11.83 -4.50
C ARG A 85 1.78 -11.67 -3.29
N PHE A 86 0.73 -10.88 -3.41
CA PHE A 86 -0.24 -10.68 -2.35
C PHE A 86 -0.98 -11.98 -2.00
N LEU A 87 -1.23 -12.85 -2.98
CA LEU A 87 -1.81 -14.17 -2.74
C LEU A 87 -0.97 -14.98 -1.75
N LEU A 88 0.35 -15.00 -1.91
CA LEU A 88 1.25 -15.71 -0.98
C LEU A 88 1.18 -15.13 0.44
N LEU A 89 1.19 -13.81 0.55
CA LEU A 89 1.01 -13.12 1.83
C LEU A 89 -0.36 -13.38 2.43
N TRP A 90 -1.41 -13.36 1.61
CA TRP A 90 -2.78 -13.63 2.03
C TRP A 90 -2.96 -15.07 2.54
N LEU A 91 -2.40 -16.04 1.85
CA LEU A 91 -2.45 -17.45 2.29
C LEU A 91 -1.78 -17.65 3.65
N ARG A 92 -0.68 -16.93 3.91
CA ARG A 92 0.08 -17.05 5.16
C ARG A 92 -0.54 -16.27 6.31
N TYR A 93 -0.98 -15.04 6.08
CA TYR A 93 -1.32 -14.10 7.15
C TYR A 93 -2.81 -13.77 7.25
N ARG A 94 -3.60 -13.93 6.17
CA ARG A 94 -5.04 -13.65 6.17
C ARG A 94 -5.35 -12.24 6.71
N PRO A 95 -4.99 -11.16 6.05
CA PRO A 95 -5.23 -9.81 6.54
C PRO A 95 -6.71 -9.49 6.71
N ASP A 96 -7.05 -8.79 7.77
CA ASP A 96 -8.40 -8.28 8.04
C ASP A 96 -8.61 -6.89 7.41
N VAL A 97 -7.52 -6.10 7.33
CA VAL A 97 -7.52 -4.75 6.76
C VAL A 97 -6.38 -4.62 5.77
N VAL A 98 -6.65 -4.02 4.62
CA VAL A 98 -5.65 -3.59 3.64
C VAL A 98 -5.74 -2.09 3.49
N HIS A 99 -4.66 -1.40 3.79
CA HIS A 99 -4.56 0.04 3.78
C HIS A 99 -3.53 0.48 2.73
N ALA A 100 -4.01 1.07 1.63
CA ALA A 100 -3.17 1.58 0.56
C ALA A 100 -2.77 3.04 0.82
N HIS A 101 -1.49 3.36 0.55
CA HIS A 101 -0.95 4.70 0.67
C HIS A 101 -0.38 5.14 -0.68
N THR A 102 -0.98 6.11 -1.32
CA THR A 102 -0.66 6.62 -2.66
C THR A 102 -1.20 5.80 -3.84
N GLU A 103 -1.01 6.32 -5.04
CA GLU A 103 -1.60 5.82 -6.29
C GLU A 103 -1.08 4.43 -6.70
N VAL A 104 0.20 4.14 -6.48
CA VAL A 104 0.79 2.83 -6.86
C VAL A 104 0.21 1.69 -6.01
N PRO A 105 0.17 1.78 -4.67
CA PRO A 105 -0.60 0.87 -3.83
C PRO A 105 -2.09 0.77 -4.19
N ASP A 106 -2.74 1.89 -4.55
CA ASP A 106 -4.14 1.88 -4.99
C ASP A 106 -4.32 1.03 -6.26
N MET A 107 -3.40 1.15 -7.23
CA MET A 107 -3.38 0.29 -8.42
C MET A 107 -3.20 -1.18 -8.06
N CYS A 108 -2.35 -1.49 -7.09
CA CYS A 108 -2.11 -2.86 -6.63
C CYS A 108 -3.38 -3.49 -6.04
N VAL A 109 -4.07 -2.78 -5.16
CA VAL A 109 -5.32 -3.25 -4.54
C VAL A 109 -6.41 -3.40 -5.60
N TRP A 110 -6.52 -2.44 -6.53
CA TRP A 110 -7.44 -2.56 -7.67
C TRP A 110 -7.10 -3.80 -8.51
N ALA A 111 -5.83 -4.07 -8.81
CA ALA A 111 -5.41 -5.25 -9.55
C ALA A 111 -5.78 -6.56 -8.82
N ILE A 112 -5.60 -6.62 -7.48
CA ILE A 112 -6.07 -7.76 -6.67
C ILE A 112 -7.58 -7.97 -6.87
N SER A 113 -8.37 -6.90 -6.86
CA SER A 113 -9.83 -6.99 -7.03
C SER A 113 -10.23 -7.54 -8.40
N ARG A 114 -9.37 -7.42 -9.41
CA ARG A 114 -9.62 -7.91 -10.77
C ARG A 114 -9.15 -9.35 -10.98
N VAL A 115 -8.05 -9.73 -10.36
CA VAL A 115 -7.43 -11.05 -10.53
C VAL A 115 -7.97 -12.05 -9.51
N PHE A 116 -8.05 -11.64 -8.25
CA PHE A 116 -8.49 -12.48 -7.12
C PHE A 116 -9.55 -11.78 -6.26
N PRO A 117 -10.75 -11.48 -6.80
CA PRO A 117 -11.77 -10.69 -6.08
C PRO A 117 -12.22 -11.33 -4.77
N TRP A 118 -12.14 -12.64 -4.67
CA TRP A 118 -12.54 -13.38 -3.48
C TRP A 118 -11.66 -13.10 -2.24
N MET A 119 -10.40 -12.69 -2.46
CA MET A 119 -9.48 -12.35 -1.37
C MET A 119 -9.94 -11.11 -0.60
N LEU A 120 -10.58 -10.17 -1.28
CA LEU A 120 -11.01 -8.90 -0.71
C LEU A 120 -12.43 -8.93 -0.11
N ARG A 121 -13.17 -10.02 -0.27
CA ARG A 121 -14.57 -10.11 0.19
C ARG A 121 -14.76 -9.90 1.70
N ARG A 122 -13.77 -10.28 2.51
CA ARG A 122 -13.81 -10.19 3.98
C ARG A 122 -12.79 -9.21 4.52
N VAL A 123 -12.09 -8.52 3.65
CA VAL A 123 -11.03 -7.55 3.99
C VAL A 123 -11.64 -6.15 3.95
N LYS A 124 -11.41 -5.37 5.00
CA LYS A 124 -11.73 -3.95 4.98
C LYS A 124 -10.67 -3.20 4.18
N LEU A 125 -11.11 -2.42 3.19
CA LEU A 125 -10.23 -1.62 2.36
C LEU A 125 -10.21 -0.18 2.85
N VAL A 126 -9.02 0.31 3.14
CA VAL A 126 -8.76 1.69 3.51
C VAL A 126 -7.75 2.26 2.53
N ARG A 127 -7.91 3.51 2.14
CA ARG A 127 -6.84 4.23 1.46
C ARG A 127 -6.62 5.60 2.08
N THR A 128 -5.37 6.06 2.06
CA THR A 128 -5.01 7.43 2.39
C THR A 128 -4.57 8.17 1.15
N ILE A 129 -5.24 9.29 0.88
CA ILE A 129 -4.96 10.17 -0.26
C ILE A 129 -3.97 11.24 0.21
N HIS A 130 -2.78 11.24 -0.38
CA HIS A 130 -1.68 12.14 -0.02
C HIS A 130 -1.51 13.32 -0.97
N ASN A 131 -2.04 13.23 -2.20
CA ASN A 131 -1.85 14.22 -3.24
C ASN A 131 -3.16 14.90 -3.61
N THR A 132 -3.12 16.21 -3.83
CA THR A 132 -4.26 16.99 -4.36
C THR A 132 -4.54 16.68 -5.83
N CYS A 133 -3.52 16.33 -6.61
CA CYS A 133 -3.64 15.94 -8.01
C CYS A 133 -3.36 14.47 -8.19
N LEU A 134 -4.41 13.66 -8.35
CA LEU A 134 -4.29 12.23 -8.58
C LEU A 134 -4.22 11.89 -10.08
N TRP A 135 -3.54 10.78 -10.38
CA TRP A 135 -3.53 10.14 -11.71
C TRP A 135 -2.97 11.00 -12.83
N THR A 136 -1.93 11.80 -12.55
CA THR A 136 -1.24 12.58 -13.57
C THR A 136 -0.72 11.66 -14.68
N GLY A 137 -1.18 11.89 -15.93
CA GLY A 137 -0.85 11.02 -17.08
C GLY A 137 -1.65 9.72 -17.21
N LEU A 138 -2.47 9.33 -16.22
CA LEU A 138 -3.28 8.09 -16.23
C LEU A 138 -4.78 8.32 -15.97
N LYS A 139 -5.34 9.46 -16.36
CA LYS A 139 -6.72 9.88 -16.03
C LYS A 139 -7.81 8.84 -16.31
N ARG A 140 -7.71 8.09 -17.44
CA ARG A 140 -8.71 7.07 -17.80
C ARG A 140 -8.63 5.85 -16.88
N PHE A 141 -7.43 5.46 -16.51
CA PHE A 141 -7.20 4.34 -15.59
C PHE A 141 -7.55 4.75 -14.16
N GLY A 142 -7.11 5.93 -13.74
CA GLY A 142 -7.41 6.49 -12.43
C GLY A 142 -8.90 6.52 -12.13
N ARG A 143 -9.75 6.92 -13.10
CA ARG A 143 -11.22 6.88 -12.95
C ARG A 143 -11.78 5.49 -12.63
N LYS A 144 -11.12 4.40 -13.09
CA LYS A 144 -11.55 3.03 -12.74
C LYS A 144 -11.18 2.68 -11.31
N VAL A 145 -9.99 3.10 -10.87
CA VAL A 145 -9.52 2.90 -9.49
C VAL A 145 -10.35 3.73 -8.53
N GLU A 146 -10.63 5.00 -8.84
CA GLU A 146 -11.50 5.86 -8.03
C GLU A 146 -12.90 5.26 -7.85
N ARG A 147 -13.53 4.81 -8.93
CA ARG A 147 -14.85 4.15 -8.85
C ARG A 147 -14.82 2.86 -8.02
N PHE A 148 -13.69 2.17 -8.00
CA PHE A 148 -13.53 1.00 -7.14
C PHE A 148 -13.53 1.42 -5.67
N TYR A 149 -12.70 2.40 -5.30
CA TYR A 149 -12.63 2.87 -3.92
C TYR A 149 -13.87 3.60 -3.41
N GLN A 150 -14.64 4.26 -4.28
CA GLN A 150 -15.92 4.87 -3.92
C GLN A 150 -16.97 3.87 -3.41
N ARG A 151 -16.77 2.59 -3.68
CA ARG A 151 -17.66 1.50 -3.26
C ARG A 151 -17.17 0.77 -2.02
N HIS A 152 -16.03 1.19 -1.47
CA HIS A 152 -15.37 0.54 -0.35
C HIS A 152 -15.20 1.46 0.85
N ASP A 153 -14.87 0.87 2.00
CA ASP A 153 -15.22 1.32 3.34
C ASP A 153 -14.62 2.65 3.81
N ALA A 154 -13.39 3.01 3.43
CA ALA A 154 -12.80 4.23 3.95
C ALA A 154 -11.78 4.89 2.99
N ASN A 155 -12.03 6.15 2.71
CA ASN A 155 -11.08 7.05 2.06
C ASN A 155 -10.70 8.13 3.07
N VAL A 156 -9.41 8.24 3.37
CA VAL A 156 -8.85 9.20 4.32
C VAL A 156 -8.07 10.24 3.53
N ALA A 157 -8.38 11.52 3.71
CA ALA A 157 -7.59 12.64 3.19
C ALA A 157 -6.69 13.15 4.30
N ILE A 158 -5.42 13.44 3.98
CA ILE A 158 -4.46 13.92 4.98
C ILE A 158 -4.65 15.41 5.33
N SER A 159 -5.37 16.15 4.51
CA SER A 159 -5.64 17.58 4.72
C SER A 159 -6.91 18.01 4.01
N GLN A 160 -7.45 19.16 4.40
CA GLN A 160 -8.63 19.75 3.73
C GLN A 160 -8.38 20.01 2.24
N SER A 161 -7.18 20.45 1.87
CA SER A 161 -6.81 20.70 0.46
C SER A 161 -6.80 19.45 -0.43
N VAL A 162 -6.87 18.26 0.15
CA VAL A 162 -7.01 16.99 -0.57
C VAL A 162 -8.49 16.62 -0.76
N LEU A 163 -9.39 17.16 0.07
CA LEU A 163 -10.83 16.94 -0.02
C LEU A 163 -11.49 17.85 -1.07
N ASP A 164 -10.96 19.07 -1.26
CA ASP A 164 -11.44 20.06 -2.22
C ASP A 164 -10.97 19.74 -3.65
#